data_6422d0dd531131be4e0ae51e426e0580
#
_entry.id   6422d0dd531131be4e0ae51e426e0580
#
_cell.length_a   1.000
_cell.length_b   1.000
_cell.length_c   1.000
_cell.angle_alpha   90.00
_cell.angle_beta   90.00
_cell.angle_gamma   90.00
#
_symmetry.space_group_name_H-M   'P 1'
#
loop_
_entity.id
_entity.type
_entity.pdbx_description
1 polymer ?
#
loop_
_entity_poly.entity_id
_entity_poly.type
_entity_poly.pdbx_seq_one_letter_code
_entity_poly.pdbx_strand_id
1 'polypeptide(L)'
;MKLFQYNLIRFGLIINVEVTHMEYTKESIHQIVLNQRAFFNSGATLSIKFRKEQLKKLRKAILDNQEQLIQALHEDLGRCEAEAYFCDVGDVVMEINEYLHGLSRWAKPETHFSGLACFPSIFTKVYKMPYGVSLIISPFNFPVLLSIGVLAASIAGGNTAIIKASSKSKATTAALVDIIGKTFPPEYAIVIDGGHDIADYCLEERVDKIFYTGSPNVAKHVMEMASKNLTPVALELGGETGNWCIIRKDANLKDAARKIAFFKICNAGQVCININQVAVAEEVAEQFINELKAAIIKQIGEKGYLNEEYPKLITKRAYQNIADEAEQYRDRIVFGGEGNPETCKYSPTIIYPVDINESIVNHEIFGPLLPIVVYKDNEVDSLLNTIAEREHGLALYVFTKNKKWAKRVMQTQQYGGGCINEVCLHLMVKGVPFNGVGHSGMGAYHGIWGFREFTHPSTVLFGHTKMNLPLREHPYNKKKKNLLSKFLK
;
A
#
# COMPACT_ATOMS: atom_id res chain seq x y z
N MET A 1 12.35 -13.23 29.70
CA MET A 1 13.14 -12.20 29.04
C MET A 1 14.26 -12.91 28.28
N LYS A 2 14.11 -13.12 26.96
CA LYS A 2 15.17 -13.71 26.12
C LYS A 2 15.93 -12.55 25.45
N LEU A 3 17.22 -12.46 25.77
CA LEU A 3 18.15 -11.50 25.14
C LEU A 3 18.65 -12.11 23.82
N PHE A 4 18.49 -11.37 22.72
CA PHE A 4 19.19 -11.66 21.47
C PHE A 4 20.22 -10.56 21.26
N GLN A 5 21.48 -10.94 21.07
CA GLN A 5 22.57 -10.04 20.73
C GLN A 5 22.70 -9.96 19.22
N TYR A 6 22.64 -8.76 18.65
CA TYR A 6 23.02 -8.49 17.27
C TYR A 6 24.38 -7.79 17.23
N ASN A 7 25.31 -8.35 16.49
CA ASN A 7 26.64 -7.76 16.29
C ASN A 7 26.62 -6.87 15.05
N LEU A 8 26.68 -5.56 15.23
CA LEU A 8 26.92 -4.59 14.17
C LEU A 8 28.43 -4.33 14.07
N ILE A 9 29.04 -4.69 12.94
CA ILE A 9 30.45 -4.41 12.66
C ILE A 9 30.56 -3.08 11.93
N ARG A 10 31.04 -2.04 12.60
CA ARG A 10 31.40 -0.76 11.98
C ARG A 10 32.88 -0.47 12.29
N PHE A 11 33.73 -0.43 11.27
CA PHE A 11 35.17 -0.06 11.39
C PHE A 11 35.95 -0.80 12.51
N GLY A 12 35.75 -2.10 12.64
CA GLY A 12 36.49 -2.89 13.62
C GLY A 12 36.03 -2.74 15.08
N LEU A 13 34.96 -2.02 15.36
CA LEU A 13 34.30 -1.99 16.67
C LEU A 13 33.05 -2.86 16.67
N ILE A 14 33.00 -3.82 17.60
CA ILE A 14 31.77 -4.60 17.89
C ILE A 14 30.91 -3.76 18.82
N ILE A 15 29.81 -3.18 18.29
CA ILE A 15 28.82 -2.51 19.13
C ILE A 15 27.74 -3.55 19.44
N ASN A 16 27.70 -3.99 20.71
CA ASN A 16 26.60 -4.82 21.21
C ASN A 16 25.38 -3.92 21.45
N VAL A 17 24.35 -4.05 20.63
CA VAL A 17 23.06 -3.42 20.89
C VAL A 17 22.17 -4.45 21.59
N GLU A 18 21.91 -4.23 22.88
CA GLU A 18 20.92 -5.00 23.61
C GLU A 18 19.53 -4.50 23.23
N VAL A 19 18.84 -5.24 22.35
CA VAL A 19 17.42 -5.02 22.08
C VAL A 19 16.64 -5.88 23.06
N THR A 20 16.02 -5.27 24.05
CA THR A 20 15.06 -5.93 24.94
C THR A 20 13.78 -6.18 24.16
N HIS A 21 13.58 -7.40 23.66
CA HIS A 21 12.29 -7.84 23.13
C HIS A 21 11.26 -7.88 24.26
N MET A 22 10.26 -7.02 24.18
CA MET A 22 9.09 -7.10 25.03
C MET A 22 8.23 -8.26 24.52
N GLU A 23 7.99 -9.28 25.35
CA GLU A 23 7.06 -10.36 25.00
C GLU A 23 5.63 -9.81 25.13
N TYR A 24 4.96 -9.62 24.00
CA TYR A 24 3.57 -9.14 23.98
C TYR A 24 2.61 -10.27 24.34
N THR A 25 1.71 -9.98 25.29
CA THR A 25 0.58 -10.85 25.67
C THR A 25 -0.73 -10.15 25.34
N LYS A 26 -1.84 -10.87 25.39
CA LYS A 26 -3.19 -10.26 25.24
C LYS A 26 -3.40 -9.12 26.21
N GLU A 27 -2.99 -9.31 27.46
CA GLU A 27 -3.13 -8.31 28.53
C GLU A 27 -2.30 -7.07 28.27
N SER A 28 -1.06 -7.22 27.81
CA SER A 28 -0.20 -6.07 27.49
C SER A 28 -0.72 -5.29 26.28
N ILE A 29 -1.24 -5.95 25.26
CA ILE A 29 -1.86 -5.31 24.09
C ILE A 29 -3.15 -4.60 24.50
N HIS A 30 -3.98 -5.24 25.30
CA HIS A 30 -5.18 -4.61 25.86
C HIS A 30 -4.84 -3.31 26.60
N GLN A 31 -3.82 -3.34 27.47
CA GLN A 31 -3.38 -2.15 28.20
C GLN A 31 -2.86 -1.04 27.27
N ILE A 32 -2.15 -1.40 26.19
CA ILE A 32 -1.71 -0.43 25.17
C ILE A 32 -2.93 0.26 24.53
N VAL A 33 -3.94 -0.51 24.11
CA VAL A 33 -5.17 0.05 23.53
C VAL A 33 -5.90 0.97 24.50
N LEU A 34 -6.02 0.59 25.77
CA LEU A 34 -6.63 1.44 26.80
C LEU A 34 -5.87 2.75 27.00
N ASN A 35 -4.54 2.70 27.06
CA ASN A 35 -3.70 3.89 27.23
C ASN A 35 -3.80 4.82 26.00
N GLN A 36 -3.80 4.27 24.77
CA GLN A 36 -3.99 5.05 23.55
C GLN A 36 -5.37 5.69 23.49
N ARG A 37 -6.40 4.98 23.90
CA ARG A 37 -7.76 5.53 23.99
C ARG A 37 -7.87 6.64 25.00
N ALA A 38 -7.23 6.50 26.17
CA ALA A 38 -7.20 7.56 27.19
C ALA A 38 -6.46 8.81 26.66
N PHE A 39 -5.33 8.62 25.97
CA PHE A 39 -4.60 9.72 25.34
C PHE A 39 -5.43 10.42 24.26
N PHE A 40 -6.09 9.66 23.38
CA PHE A 40 -6.99 10.20 22.36
C PHE A 40 -8.14 11.01 23.02
N ASN A 41 -8.79 10.46 24.03
CA ASN A 41 -9.91 11.08 24.73
C ASN A 41 -9.51 12.36 25.49
N SER A 42 -8.24 12.57 25.79
CA SER A 42 -7.74 13.85 26.34
C SER A 42 -7.88 15.03 25.36
N GLY A 43 -8.13 14.74 24.07
CA GLY A 43 -8.23 15.76 23.02
C GLY A 43 -6.87 16.30 22.53
N ALA A 44 -5.76 15.79 23.03
CA ALA A 44 -4.42 16.27 22.65
C ALA A 44 -4.16 16.19 21.14
N THR A 45 -4.69 15.15 20.46
CA THR A 45 -4.51 14.92 19.03
C THR A 45 -5.36 15.82 18.11
N LEU A 46 -6.33 16.56 18.65
CA LEU A 46 -7.27 17.38 17.86
C LEU A 46 -6.60 18.59 17.22
N SER A 47 -5.58 19.16 17.87
CA SER A 47 -4.88 20.36 17.43
C SER A 47 -4.06 20.10 16.14
N ILE A 48 -4.31 20.87 15.07
CA ILE A 48 -3.52 20.81 13.84
C ILE A 48 -2.05 21.16 14.11
N LYS A 49 -1.78 22.06 15.06
CA LYS A 49 -0.41 22.39 15.48
C LYS A 49 0.28 21.15 16.05
N PHE A 50 -0.38 20.44 16.97
CA PHE A 50 0.14 19.20 17.55
C PHE A 50 0.45 18.17 16.47
N ARG A 51 -0.52 17.88 15.56
CA ARG A 51 -0.33 16.90 14.48
C ARG A 51 0.88 17.26 13.60
N LYS A 52 1.05 18.52 13.23
CA LYS A 52 2.22 18.99 12.47
C LYS A 52 3.53 18.85 13.24
N GLU A 53 3.54 19.08 14.54
CA GLU A 53 4.70 18.87 15.39
C GLU A 53 5.08 17.39 15.44
N GLN A 54 4.10 16.48 15.57
CA GLN A 54 4.36 15.04 15.56
C GLN A 54 4.87 14.56 14.18
N LEU A 55 4.28 15.04 13.08
CA LEU A 55 4.79 14.75 11.72
C LEU A 55 6.23 15.24 11.50
N LYS A 56 6.58 16.42 12.04
CA LYS A 56 7.97 16.92 12.00
C LYS A 56 8.92 16.05 12.82
N LYS A 57 8.49 15.58 14.01
CA LYS A 57 9.29 14.66 14.84
C LYS A 57 9.50 13.34 14.11
N LEU A 58 8.44 12.76 13.52
CA LEU A 58 8.51 11.54 12.73
C LEU A 58 9.49 11.70 11.56
N ARG A 59 9.35 12.77 10.76
CA ARG A 59 10.26 13.05 9.65
C ARG A 59 11.71 13.16 10.10
N LYS A 60 11.96 13.88 11.19
CA LYS A 60 13.30 14.01 11.76
C LYS A 60 13.86 12.65 12.20
N ALA A 61 13.07 11.84 12.90
CA ALA A 61 13.48 10.51 13.34
C ALA A 61 13.87 9.60 12.17
N ILE A 62 13.10 9.61 11.07
CA ILE A 62 13.45 8.83 9.86
C ILE A 62 14.74 9.33 9.22
N LEU A 63 14.92 10.65 9.08
CA LEU A 63 16.13 11.23 8.49
C LEU A 63 17.38 11.01 9.35
N ASP A 64 17.27 11.17 10.67
CA ASP A 64 18.39 10.97 11.60
C ASP A 64 18.85 9.50 11.66
N ASN A 65 17.94 8.55 11.34
CA ASN A 65 18.23 7.11 11.42
C ASN A 65 18.19 6.44 10.02
N GLN A 66 18.35 7.20 8.94
CA GLN A 66 18.24 6.65 7.58
C GLN A 66 19.28 5.56 7.29
N GLU A 67 20.53 5.69 7.79
CA GLU A 67 21.56 4.68 7.62
C GLU A 67 21.20 3.37 8.32
N GLN A 68 20.64 3.43 9.53
CA GLN A 68 20.16 2.25 10.27
C GLN A 68 19.02 1.56 9.50
N LEU A 69 18.08 2.31 8.94
CA LEU A 69 16.98 1.76 8.15
C LEU A 69 17.49 1.13 6.84
N ILE A 70 18.40 1.78 6.12
CA ILE A 70 19.01 1.24 4.89
C ILE A 70 19.77 -0.07 5.19
N GLN A 71 20.54 -0.11 6.26
CA GLN A 71 21.26 -1.32 6.68
C GLN A 71 20.27 -2.46 7.02
N ALA A 72 19.19 -2.17 7.73
CA ALA A 72 18.15 -3.14 8.07
C ALA A 72 17.41 -3.67 6.81
N LEU A 73 17.12 -2.80 5.85
CA LEU A 73 16.53 -3.18 4.56
C LEU A 73 17.49 -4.05 3.73
N HIS A 74 18.79 -3.78 3.79
CA HIS A 74 19.79 -4.63 3.17
C HIS A 74 19.85 -6.02 3.85
N GLU A 75 19.82 -6.07 5.17
CA GLU A 75 19.80 -7.35 5.92
C GLU A 75 18.57 -8.20 5.58
N ASP A 76 17.38 -7.60 5.56
CA ASP A 76 16.12 -8.33 5.31
C ASP A 76 15.93 -8.70 3.83
N LEU A 77 16.15 -7.74 2.91
CA LEU A 77 15.76 -7.84 1.50
C LEU A 77 16.95 -7.82 0.51
N GLY A 78 18.18 -7.63 0.99
CA GLY A 78 19.36 -7.55 0.13
C GLY A 78 19.41 -6.33 -0.76
N ARG A 79 18.63 -5.28 -0.47
CA ARG A 79 18.61 -4.06 -1.28
C ARG A 79 19.90 -3.29 -1.15
N CYS A 80 20.39 -2.76 -2.27
CA CYS A 80 21.47 -1.77 -2.24
C CYS A 80 20.98 -0.45 -1.63
N GLU A 81 21.92 0.41 -1.22
CA GLU A 81 21.61 1.68 -0.56
C GLU A 81 20.66 2.57 -1.38
N ALA A 82 20.92 2.68 -2.68
CA ALA A 82 20.10 3.49 -3.58
C ALA A 82 18.66 2.99 -3.69
N GLU A 83 18.45 1.67 -3.80
CA GLU A 83 17.11 1.08 -3.87
C GLU A 83 16.38 1.18 -2.52
N ALA A 84 17.07 0.90 -1.40
CA ALA A 84 16.51 1.03 -0.06
C ALA A 84 16.05 2.48 0.22
N TYR A 85 16.87 3.46 -0.20
CA TYR A 85 16.50 4.86 -0.08
C TYR A 85 15.32 5.22 -0.98
N PHE A 86 15.40 4.90 -2.29
CA PHE A 86 14.39 5.26 -3.28
C PHE A 86 13.01 4.64 -2.97
N CYS A 87 12.97 3.36 -2.59
CA CYS A 87 11.70 2.63 -2.46
C CYS A 87 11.07 2.68 -1.06
N ASP A 88 11.80 3.08 -0.04
CA ASP A 88 11.32 3.09 1.35
C ASP A 88 11.60 4.42 2.04
N VAL A 89 12.86 4.71 2.38
CA VAL A 89 13.21 5.83 3.27
C VAL A 89 12.87 7.19 2.65
N GLY A 90 13.26 7.41 1.39
CA GLY A 90 13.01 8.67 0.68
C GLY A 90 11.52 8.87 0.38
N ASP A 91 10.82 7.80 0.04
CA ASP A 91 9.39 7.83 -0.27
C ASP A 91 8.56 8.18 0.96
N VAL A 92 8.89 7.59 2.13
CA VAL A 92 8.28 7.98 3.42
C VAL A 92 8.50 9.45 3.74
N VAL A 93 9.69 9.98 3.54
CA VAL A 93 9.98 11.40 3.78
C VAL A 93 9.15 12.28 2.84
N MET A 94 8.97 11.85 1.61
CA MET A 94 8.15 12.54 0.61
C MET A 94 6.67 12.54 1.02
N GLU A 95 6.15 11.41 1.48
CA GLU A 95 4.79 11.24 2.00
C GLU A 95 4.53 12.14 3.23
N ILE A 96 5.43 12.14 4.23
CA ILE A 96 5.31 13.00 5.41
C ILE A 96 5.31 14.49 5.02
N ASN A 97 6.14 14.89 4.04
CA ASN A 97 6.17 16.26 3.54
C ASN A 97 4.84 16.67 2.91
N GLU A 98 4.17 15.77 2.20
CA GLU A 98 2.85 16.05 1.62
C GLU A 98 1.81 16.34 2.72
N TYR A 99 1.78 15.54 3.80
CA TYR A 99 0.93 15.83 4.97
C TYR A 99 1.26 17.17 5.62
N LEU A 100 2.54 17.48 5.84
CA LEU A 100 2.96 18.75 6.44
C LEU A 100 2.49 19.98 5.63
N HIS A 101 2.52 19.88 4.30
CA HIS A 101 2.07 20.96 3.41
C HIS A 101 0.54 21.03 3.33
N GLY A 102 -0.14 19.88 3.20
CA GLY A 102 -1.57 19.81 2.93
C GLY A 102 -2.47 19.95 4.15
N LEU A 103 -2.04 19.45 5.32
CA LEU A 103 -2.88 19.22 6.51
C LEU A 103 -3.72 20.44 6.93
N SER A 104 -3.12 21.65 6.97
CA SER A 104 -3.85 22.85 7.38
C SER A 104 -5.02 23.20 6.45
N ARG A 105 -4.94 22.83 5.17
CA ARG A 105 -6.00 23.04 4.19
C ARG A 105 -7.03 21.92 4.29
N TRP A 106 -6.59 20.68 4.34
CA TRP A 106 -7.46 19.50 4.33
C TRP A 106 -8.33 19.40 5.58
N ALA A 107 -7.79 19.79 6.74
CA ALA A 107 -8.50 19.75 8.01
C ALA A 107 -9.53 20.89 8.21
N LYS A 108 -9.55 21.90 7.31
CA LYS A 108 -10.57 22.94 7.38
C LYS A 108 -11.96 22.34 7.17
N PRO A 109 -12.95 22.70 8.00
CA PRO A 109 -14.34 22.33 7.76
C PRO A 109 -14.82 22.87 6.39
N GLU A 110 -15.52 22.04 5.64
CA GLU A 110 -16.23 22.48 4.44
C GLU A 110 -17.52 23.17 4.81
N THR A 111 -17.79 24.31 4.22
CA THR A 111 -19.03 25.07 4.47
C THR A 111 -19.95 24.93 3.27
N HIS A 112 -21.19 24.52 3.52
CA HIS A 112 -22.20 24.31 2.51
C HIS A 112 -23.43 25.19 2.82
N PHE A 113 -24.10 25.66 1.78
CA PHE A 113 -25.43 26.23 1.90
C PHE A 113 -26.44 25.12 2.16
N SER A 114 -27.23 25.26 3.22
CA SER A 114 -28.12 24.19 3.70
C SER A 114 -29.41 24.03 2.88
N GLY A 115 -29.65 24.95 1.95
CA GLY A 115 -30.90 25.00 1.17
C GLY A 115 -32.09 25.64 1.92
N LEU A 116 -33.10 26.04 1.16
CA LEU A 116 -34.29 26.72 1.70
C LEU A 116 -35.11 25.82 2.64
N ALA A 117 -35.09 24.51 2.44
CA ALA A 117 -35.74 23.54 3.33
C ALA A 117 -35.22 23.57 4.76
N CYS A 118 -33.98 24.02 4.97
CA CYS A 118 -33.37 24.14 6.28
C CYS A 118 -33.49 25.54 6.92
N PHE A 119 -34.06 26.51 6.21
CA PHE A 119 -34.24 27.86 6.73
C PHE A 119 -34.91 27.84 8.11
N PRO A 120 -34.46 28.66 9.11
CA PRO A 120 -33.43 29.70 9.04
C PRO A 120 -31.96 29.21 9.19
N SER A 121 -31.72 27.91 9.26
CA SER A 121 -30.38 27.31 9.38
C SER A 121 -29.74 27.24 7.99
N ILE A 122 -29.10 28.32 7.55
CA ILE A 122 -28.64 28.48 6.17
C ILE A 122 -27.24 27.93 5.90
N PHE A 123 -26.45 27.62 6.96
CA PHE A 123 -25.10 27.09 6.84
C PHE A 123 -24.93 25.77 7.57
N THR A 124 -24.27 24.85 6.87
CA THR A 124 -23.85 23.54 7.37
C THR A 124 -22.33 23.43 7.25
N LYS A 125 -21.69 22.86 8.24
CA LYS A 125 -20.27 22.52 8.15
C LYS A 125 -20.06 21.02 8.22
N VAL A 126 -19.12 20.54 7.39
CA VAL A 126 -18.62 19.15 7.45
C VAL A 126 -17.23 19.16 8.06
N TYR A 127 -17.11 18.60 9.26
CA TYR A 127 -15.85 18.43 9.97
C TYR A 127 -15.22 17.09 9.58
N LYS A 128 -13.88 17.04 9.53
CA LYS A 128 -13.10 15.81 9.37
C LYS A 128 -12.65 15.38 10.77
N MET A 129 -13.37 14.41 11.33
CA MET A 129 -13.15 13.93 12.69
C MET A 129 -12.23 12.72 12.68
N PRO A 130 -11.23 12.61 13.58
CA PRO A 130 -10.45 11.39 13.75
C PRO A 130 -11.33 10.22 14.20
N TYR A 131 -10.93 9.01 13.86
CA TYR A 131 -11.60 7.80 14.35
C TYR A 131 -11.29 7.52 15.84
N GLY A 132 -10.02 7.54 16.22
CA GLY A 132 -9.58 7.20 17.58
C GLY A 132 -8.27 6.45 17.60
N VAL A 133 -8.28 5.20 18.06
CA VAL A 133 -7.14 4.28 18.02
C VAL A 133 -7.11 3.56 16.69
N SER A 134 -6.03 3.70 15.92
CA SER A 134 -5.83 2.98 14.66
C SER A 134 -4.86 1.81 14.81
N LEU A 135 -5.19 0.69 14.19
CA LEU A 135 -4.31 -0.47 14.02
C LEU A 135 -3.82 -0.51 12.57
N ILE A 136 -2.50 -0.54 12.38
CA ILE A 136 -1.82 -0.62 11.10
C ILE A 136 -1.09 -1.95 11.05
N ILE A 137 -1.47 -2.85 10.13
CA ILE A 137 -0.82 -4.13 9.93
C ILE A 137 -0.04 -4.06 8.63
N SER A 138 1.29 -4.05 8.71
CA SER A 138 2.17 -3.78 7.58
C SER A 138 2.90 -5.03 7.07
N PRO A 139 3.19 -5.11 5.75
CA PRO A 139 3.86 -6.22 5.12
C PRO A 139 5.39 -6.09 5.22
N PHE A 140 6.09 -7.07 4.64
CA PHE A 140 7.54 -7.16 4.66
C PHE A 140 8.24 -6.48 3.48
N ASN A 141 7.54 -6.26 2.38
CA ASN A 141 8.16 -5.91 1.09
C ASN A 141 8.62 -4.46 0.97
N PHE A 142 7.93 -3.52 1.59
CA PHE A 142 8.33 -2.12 1.80
C PHE A 142 8.05 -1.75 3.25
N PRO A 143 8.82 -2.33 4.20
CA PRO A 143 8.43 -2.33 5.61
C PRO A 143 8.49 -0.95 6.26
N VAL A 144 9.33 -0.03 5.77
CA VAL A 144 9.37 1.36 6.26
C VAL A 144 8.24 2.17 5.65
N LEU A 145 8.07 2.15 4.32
CA LEU A 145 7.04 2.91 3.61
C LEU A 145 5.63 2.52 4.09
N LEU A 146 5.32 1.22 4.09
CA LEU A 146 3.98 0.71 4.39
C LEU A 146 3.64 0.66 5.89
N SER A 147 4.61 0.97 6.77
CA SER A 147 4.38 1.21 8.19
C SER A 147 4.30 2.71 8.49
N ILE A 148 5.35 3.44 8.15
CA ILE A 148 5.54 4.83 8.58
C ILE A 148 4.75 5.81 7.70
N GLY A 149 4.58 5.52 6.40
CA GLY A 149 3.71 6.32 5.54
C GLY A 149 2.25 6.28 6.02
N VAL A 150 1.77 5.09 6.41
CA VAL A 150 0.43 4.90 6.98
C VAL A 150 0.32 5.52 8.39
N LEU A 151 1.38 5.43 9.22
CA LEU A 151 1.44 6.14 10.50
C LEU A 151 1.30 7.66 10.30
N ALA A 152 1.98 8.22 9.28
CA ALA A 152 1.89 9.63 8.97
C ALA A 152 0.46 10.05 8.59
N ALA A 153 -0.26 9.21 7.85
CA ALA A 153 -1.69 9.41 7.54
C ALA A 153 -2.55 9.40 8.82
N SER A 154 -2.32 8.44 9.70
CA SER A 154 -3.02 8.32 10.99
C SER A 154 -2.78 9.56 11.88
N ILE A 155 -1.53 10.00 12.01
CA ILE A 155 -1.16 11.23 12.73
C ILE A 155 -1.83 12.45 12.11
N ALA A 156 -1.81 12.58 10.78
CA ALA A 156 -2.48 13.68 10.08
C ALA A 156 -3.98 13.67 10.33
N GLY A 157 -4.61 12.50 10.34
CA GLY A 157 -6.02 12.31 10.73
C GLY A 157 -6.34 12.73 12.16
N GLY A 158 -5.35 12.66 13.06
CA GLY A 158 -5.50 13.00 14.50
C GLY A 158 -5.79 11.79 15.37
N ASN A 159 -5.38 10.59 14.95
CA ASN A 159 -5.53 9.35 15.70
C ASN A 159 -4.28 9.04 16.53
N THR A 160 -4.40 8.09 17.45
CA THR A 160 -3.28 7.32 17.99
C THR A 160 -3.07 6.09 17.13
N ALA A 161 -1.90 5.44 17.20
CA ALA A 161 -1.60 4.34 16.30
C ALA A 161 -0.83 3.19 16.94
N ILE A 162 -1.25 1.98 16.64
CA ILE A 162 -0.53 0.74 16.88
C ILE A 162 -0.11 0.18 15.52
N ILE A 163 1.18 -0.01 15.30
CA ILE A 163 1.72 -0.63 14.09
C ILE A 163 2.13 -2.06 14.44
N LYS A 164 1.45 -3.04 13.86
CA LYS A 164 1.88 -4.43 13.88
C LYS A 164 2.77 -4.68 12.65
N ALA A 165 4.06 -4.60 12.85
CA ALA A 165 5.04 -4.79 11.79
C ALA A 165 5.21 -6.28 11.41
N SER A 166 5.75 -6.53 10.21
CA SER A 166 5.92 -7.88 9.70
C SER A 166 7.00 -8.66 10.45
N SER A 167 6.69 -9.87 10.87
CA SER A 167 7.68 -10.80 11.46
C SER A 167 8.70 -11.35 10.46
N LYS A 168 8.50 -11.11 9.14
CA LYS A 168 9.43 -11.55 8.10
C LYS A 168 10.58 -10.55 7.90
N SER A 169 10.35 -9.25 8.03
CA SER A 169 11.36 -8.18 7.96
C SER A 169 11.90 -7.86 9.34
N LYS A 170 12.68 -8.78 9.90
CA LYS A 170 13.09 -8.75 11.33
C LYS A 170 13.99 -7.57 11.67
N ALA A 171 15.01 -7.31 10.87
CA ALA A 171 15.95 -6.23 11.10
C ALA A 171 15.28 -4.87 10.99
N THR A 172 14.45 -4.68 9.94
CA THR A 172 13.69 -3.44 9.74
C THR A 172 12.65 -3.25 10.85
N THR A 173 11.95 -4.30 11.26
CA THR A 173 10.99 -4.22 12.37
C THR A 173 11.68 -3.83 13.67
N ALA A 174 12.84 -4.41 14.00
CA ALA A 174 13.61 -4.03 15.19
C ALA A 174 14.06 -2.55 15.13
N ALA A 175 14.53 -2.09 13.97
CA ALA A 175 14.88 -0.69 13.76
C ALA A 175 13.66 0.25 13.96
N LEU A 176 12.49 -0.12 13.44
CA LEU A 176 11.27 0.66 13.61
C LEU A 176 10.78 0.69 15.06
N VAL A 177 10.86 -0.43 15.80
CA VAL A 177 10.55 -0.48 17.25
C VAL A 177 11.44 0.50 18.02
N ASP A 178 12.74 0.51 17.75
CA ASP A 178 13.70 1.40 18.41
C ASP A 178 13.43 2.87 18.06
N ILE A 179 13.33 3.19 16.77
CA ILE A 179 13.16 4.58 16.29
C ILE A 179 11.83 5.18 16.78
N ILE A 180 10.74 4.45 16.65
CA ILE A 180 9.41 4.95 17.04
C ILE A 180 9.30 5.01 18.56
N GLY A 181 9.82 4.02 19.29
CA GLY A 181 9.83 4.02 20.75
C GLY A 181 10.64 5.16 21.38
N LYS A 182 11.71 5.64 20.70
CA LYS A 182 12.46 6.84 21.09
C LYS A 182 11.79 8.14 20.68
N THR A 183 10.88 8.11 19.70
CA THR A 183 10.26 9.30 19.12
C THR A 183 8.93 9.66 19.80
N PHE A 184 8.14 8.64 20.12
CA PHE A 184 6.78 8.78 20.65
C PHE A 184 6.58 7.94 21.92
N PRO A 185 5.75 8.43 22.86
CA PRO A 185 5.31 7.60 23.96
C PRO A 185 4.30 6.55 23.45
N PRO A 186 4.28 5.34 24.04
CA PRO A 186 3.45 4.22 23.56
C PRO A 186 1.94 4.50 23.57
N GLU A 187 1.47 5.38 24.42
CA GLU A 187 0.09 5.86 24.43
C GLU A 187 -0.29 6.73 23.24
N TYR A 188 0.69 7.15 22.42
CA TYR A 188 0.43 7.91 21.19
C TYR A 188 0.71 7.09 19.94
N ALA A 189 1.91 6.50 19.82
CA ALA A 189 2.27 5.64 18.70
C ALA A 189 3.28 4.58 19.14
N ILE A 190 3.06 3.33 18.73
CA ILE A 190 3.91 2.19 19.08
C ILE A 190 4.05 1.25 17.88
N VAL A 191 5.23 0.65 17.72
CA VAL A 191 5.47 -0.49 16.82
C VAL A 191 5.56 -1.76 17.65
N ILE A 192 4.77 -2.76 17.27
CA ILE A 192 4.72 -4.08 17.88
C ILE A 192 5.31 -5.09 16.89
N ASP A 193 6.32 -5.85 17.33
CA ASP A 193 6.81 -7.01 16.60
C ASP A 193 6.07 -8.29 17.03
N GLY A 194 6.40 -9.43 16.41
CA GLY A 194 5.83 -10.72 16.74
C GLY A 194 5.14 -11.43 15.57
N GLY A 195 4.65 -12.63 15.84
CA GLY A 195 4.03 -13.51 14.86
C GLY A 195 2.59 -13.18 14.50
N HIS A 196 1.93 -14.17 13.91
CA HIS A 196 0.50 -14.08 13.59
C HIS A 196 -0.38 -14.03 14.84
N ASP A 197 0.01 -14.72 15.88
CA ASP A 197 -0.63 -14.71 17.20
C ASP A 197 -0.73 -13.30 17.79
N ILE A 198 0.34 -12.51 17.67
CA ILE A 198 0.35 -11.11 18.13
C ILE A 198 -0.53 -10.23 17.24
N ALA A 199 -0.60 -10.51 15.93
CA ALA A 199 -1.54 -9.82 15.04
C ALA A 199 -2.99 -10.11 15.43
N ASP A 200 -3.30 -11.37 15.76
CA ASP A 200 -4.62 -11.78 16.22
C ASP A 200 -5.00 -11.11 17.56
N TYR A 201 -4.07 -11.01 18.50
CA TYR A 201 -4.31 -10.26 19.74
C TYR A 201 -4.65 -8.79 19.48
N CYS A 202 -3.95 -8.14 18.53
CA CYS A 202 -4.29 -6.77 18.13
C CYS A 202 -5.67 -6.67 17.46
N LEU A 203 -6.06 -7.67 16.67
CA LEU A 203 -7.35 -7.72 15.97
C LEU A 203 -8.53 -8.07 16.90
N GLU A 204 -8.28 -8.77 18.01
CA GLU A 204 -9.27 -9.02 19.05
C GLU A 204 -9.67 -7.76 19.83
N GLU A 205 -8.79 -6.75 19.83
CA GLU A 205 -9.02 -5.50 20.53
C GLU A 205 -10.03 -4.59 19.81
N ARG A 206 -10.73 -3.78 20.60
CA ARG A 206 -11.60 -2.74 20.07
C ARG A 206 -10.77 -1.53 19.62
N VAL A 207 -10.33 -1.54 18.38
CA VAL A 207 -9.75 -0.38 17.70
C VAL A 207 -10.79 0.33 16.84
N ASP A 208 -10.53 1.58 16.44
CA ASP A 208 -11.51 2.43 15.78
C ASP A 208 -11.29 2.54 14.26
N LYS A 209 -10.13 2.10 13.77
CA LYS A 209 -9.77 1.99 12.34
C LYS A 209 -8.70 0.93 12.18
N ILE A 210 -8.83 0.08 11.14
CA ILE A 210 -7.77 -0.85 10.74
C ILE A 210 -7.31 -0.49 9.33
N PHE A 211 -5.98 -0.45 9.13
CA PHE A 211 -5.33 -0.38 7.84
C PHE A 211 -4.45 -1.62 7.67
N TYR A 212 -4.74 -2.43 6.68
CA TYR A 212 -4.02 -3.67 6.41
C TYR A 212 -3.43 -3.65 5.01
N THR A 213 -2.16 -4.00 4.89
CA THR A 213 -1.51 -4.27 3.60
C THR A 213 -0.96 -5.69 3.59
N GLY A 214 -1.34 -6.48 2.60
CA GLY A 214 -0.88 -7.87 2.49
C GLY A 214 -1.72 -8.73 1.54
N SER A 215 -1.82 -10.03 1.82
CA SER A 215 -2.54 -10.97 0.96
C SER A 215 -4.06 -10.91 1.15
N PRO A 216 -4.86 -11.21 0.09
CA PRO A 216 -6.32 -11.26 0.15
C PRO A 216 -6.85 -12.25 1.20
N ASN A 217 -6.17 -13.38 1.41
CA ASN A 217 -6.61 -14.40 2.38
C ASN A 217 -6.54 -13.87 3.82
N VAL A 218 -5.47 -13.17 4.18
CA VAL A 218 -5.35 -12.55 5.51
C VAL A 218 -6.30 -11.36 5.64
N ALA A 219 -6.55 -10.61 4.55
CA ALA A 219 -7.52 -9.52 4.55
C ALA A 219 -8.94 -9.99 4.89
N LYS A 220 -9.37 -11.17 4.40
CA LYS A 220 -10.66 -11.78 4.77
C LYS A 220 -10.74 -12.02 6.29
N HIS A 221 -9.67 -12.53 6.91
CA HIS A 221 -9.59 -12.69 8.37
C HIS A 221 -9.64 -11.34 9.11
N VAL A 222 -8.90 -10.34 8.63
CA VAL A 222 -8.95 -8.97 9.21
C VAL A 222 -10.37 -8.41 9.16
N MET A 223 -11.09 -8.57 8.05
CA MET A 223 -12.49 -8.14 7.91
C MET A 223 -13.41 -8.89 8.87
N GLU A 224 -13.24 -10.20 9.02
CA GLU A 224 -14.02 -11.02 9.97
C GLU A 224 -13.83 -10.50 11.40
N MET A 225 -12.59 -10.27 11.80
CA MET A 225 -12.30 -9.75 13.15
C MET A 225 -12.83 -8.34 13.34
N ALA A 226 -12.65 -7.45 12.37
CA ALA A 226 -13.14 -6.08 12.39
C ALA A 226 -14.68 -6.00 12.51
N SER A 227 -15.40 -6.94 11.90
CA SER A 227 -16.87 -6.99 11.90
C SER A 227 -17.44 -7.14 13.31
N LYS A 228 -16.73 -7.77 14.24
CA LYS A 228 -17.17 -7.95 15.63
C LYS A 228 -17.40 -6.65 16.37
N ASN A 229 -16.63 -5.62 16.01
CA ASN A 229 -16.70 -4.27 16.60
C ASN A 229 -17.21 -3.20 15.61
N LEU A 230 -17.62 -3.60 14.39
CA LEU A 230 -17.96 -2.71 13.28
C LEU A 230 -16.82 -1.71 12.96
N THR A 231 -15.57 -2.14 13.15
CA THR A 231 -14.39 -1.33 12.88
C THR A 231 -14.22 -1.15 11.37
N PRO A 232 -14.17 0.09 10.84
CA PRO A 232 -13.92 0.33 9.43
C PRO A 232 -12.50 -0.09 9.06
N VAL A 233 -12.38 -0.75 7.89
CA VAL A 233 -11.11 -1.24 7.36
C VAL A 233 -10.70 -0.47 6.11
N ALA A 234 -9.40 -0.38 5.86
CA ALA A 234 -8.81 -0.11 4.56
C ALA A 234 -7.84 -1.25 4.23
N LEU A 235 -7.89 -1.75 3.01
CA LEU A 235 -7.17 -2.93 2.59
C LEU A 235 -6.39 -2.62 1.31
N GLU A 236 -5.08 -2.82 1.35
CA GLU A 236 -4.20 -2.72 0.18
C GLU A 236 -3.64 -4.11 -0.13
N LEU A 237 -4.09 -4.69 -1.23
CA LEU A 237 -3.86 -6.09 -1.58
C LEU A 237 -3.29 -6.18 -3.01
N GLY A 238 -2.51 -7.23 -3.31
CA GLY A 238 -1.94 -7.41 -4.65
C GLY A 238 -2.93 -7.91 -5.71
N GLY A 239 -4.11 -8.40 -5.27
CA GLY A 239 -5.07 -9.10 -6.11
C GLY A 239 -4.79 -10.61 -6.17
N GLU A 240 -5.76 -11.38 -6.65
CA GLU A 240 -5.59 -12.83 -6.79
C GLU A 240 -4.77 -13.20 -8.03
N THR A 241 -5.01 -12.52 -9.16
CA THR A 241 -4.38 -12.86 -10.46
C THR A 241 -3.18 -11.97 -10.80
N GLY A 242 -2.83 -11.03 -9.91
CA GLY A 242 -1.75 -10.07 -10.15
C GLY A 242 -2.07 -9.05 -11.26
N ASN A 243 -1.05 -8.31 -11.68
CA ASN A 243 -1.19 -7.15 -12.56
C ASN A 243 -0.82 -7.47 -14.00
N TRP A 244 -1.71 -7.14 -14.94
CA TRP A 244 -1.48 -7.31 -16.36
C TRP A 244 -0.71 -6.14 -16.98
N CYS A 245 0.19 -6.48 -17.94
CA CYS A 245 0.83 -5.53 -18.81
C CYS A 245 0.54 -5.90 -20.27
N ILE A 246 -0.14 -5.03 -21.01
CA ILE A 246 -0.58 -5.28 -22.40
C ILE A 246 0.32 -4.50 -23.35
N ILE A 247 0.99 -5.20 -24.26
CA ILE A 247 1.90 -4.63 -25.24
C ILE A 247 1.30 -4.83 -26.65
N ARG A 248 0.88 -3.71 -27.26
CA ARG A 248 0.35 -3.68 -28.63
C ARG A 248 1.50 -3.72 -29.65
N LYS A 249 1.17 -4.14 -30.89
CA LYS A 249 2.13 -4.19 -32.01
C LYS A 249 2.77 -2.84 -32.36
N ASP A 250 2.10 -1.73 -32.06
CA ASP A 250 2.60 -0.37 -32.30
C ASP A 250 3.40 0.22 -31.14
N ALA A 251 3.63 -0.54 -30.05
CA ALA A 251 4.37 -0.10 -28.88
C ALA A 251 5.85 0.23 -29.18
N ASN A 252 6.45 1.09 -28.38
CA ASN A 252 7.90 1.22 -28.36
C ASN A 252 8.49 0.09 -27.50
N LEU A 253 8.87 -1.01 -28.15
CA LEU A 253 9.28 -2.24 -27.48
C LEU A 253 10.53 -2.07 -26.61
N LYS A 254 11.51 -1.30 -27.08
CA LYS A 254 12.75 -1.03 -26.32
C LYS A 254 12.48 -0.25 -25.04
N ASP A 255 11.59 0.75 -25.09
CA ASP A 255 11.22 1.52 -23.89
C ASP A 255 10.36 0.69 -22.94
N ALA A 256 9.40 -0.09 -23.46
CA ALA A 256 8.60 -1.02 -22.66
C ALA A 256 9.47 -2.05 -21.95
N ALA A 257 10.37 -2.70 -22.66
CA ALA A 257 11.28 -3.70 -22.12
C ALA A 257 12.18 -3.13 -21.02
N ARG A 258 12.74 -1.92 -21.22
CA ARG A 258 13.58 -1.24 -20.22
C ARG A 258 12.84 -0.97 -18.92
N LYS A 259 11.59 -0.50 -19.00
CA LYS A 259 10.75 -0.18 -17.85
C LYS A 259 10.30 -1.43 -17.12
N ILE A 260 9.84 -2.43 -17.85
CA ILE A 260 9.41 -3.72 -17.29
C ILE A 260 10.60 -4.41 -16.61
N ALA A 261 11.78 -4.44 -17.24
CA ALA A 261 12.99 -5.01 -16.64
C ALA A 261 13.32 -4.33 -15.30
N PHE A 262 13.33 -2.98 -15.25
CA PHE A 262 13.64 -2.23 -14.05
C PHE A 262 12.74 -2.63 -12.87
N PHE A 263 11.41 -2.62 -13.05
CA PHE A 263 10.50 -2.95 -11.96
C PHE A 263 10.45 -4.44 -11.63
N LYS A 264 10.78 -5.33 -12.60
CA LYS A 264 10.91 -6.76 -12.30
C LYS A 264 12.16 -7.09 -11.50
N ILE A 265 13.22 -6.28 -11.65
CA ILE A 265 14.44 -6.34 -10.85
C ILE A 265 14.22 -5.75 -9.46
N CYS A 266 13.53 -4.60 -9.37
CA CYS A 266 13.26 -3.91 -8.11
C CYS A 266 12.64 -4.87 -7.09
N ASN A 267 13.22 -4.91 -5.89
CA ASN A 267 12.85 -5.78 -4.78
C ASN A 267 12.69 -7.26 -5.16
N ALA A 268 13.45 -7.74 -6.16
CA ALA A 268 13.33 -9.09 -6.74
C ALA A 268 11.89 -9.42 -7.15
N GLY A 269 11.14 -8.43 -7.65
CA GLY A 269 9.74 -8.60 -8.07
C GLY A 269 8.71 -8.62 -6.93
N GLN A 270 9.11 -8.51 -5.67
CA GLN A 270 8.22 -8.53 -4.49
C GLN A 270 7.51 -7.17 -4.29
N VAL A 271 6.70 -6.76 -5.26
CA VAL A 271 6.01 -5.48 -5.32
C VAL A 271 4.55 -5.70 -5.71
N CYS A 272 3.60 -5.20 -4.91
CA CYS A 272 2.16 -5.41 -5.11
C CYS A 272 1.63 -4.85 -6.44
N ILE A 273 2.27 -3.80 -6.98
CA ILE A 273 1.95 -3.23 -8.30
C ILE A 273 2.89 -3.70 -9.41
N ASN A 274 3.76 -4.70 -9.16
CA ASN A 274 4.65 -5.21 -10.19
C ASN A 274 3.88 -5.91 -11.31
N ILE A 275 4.49 -5.95 -12.49
CA ILE A 275 3.97 -6.72 -13.61
C ILE A 275 4.01 -8.20 -13.24
N ASN A 276 2.86 -8.83 -13.08
CA ASN A 276 2.78 -10.27 -12.83
C ASN A 276 2.99 -11.03 -14.14
N GLN A 277 2.26 -10.66 -15.18
CA GLN A 277 2.34 -11.23 -16.53
C GLN A 277 2.26 -10.16 -17.60
N VAL A 278 2.83 -10.49 -18.77
CA VAL A 278 2.76 -9.66 -19.98
C VAL A 278 1.91 -10.35 -21.03
N ALA A 279 0.93 -9.64 -21.58
CA ALA A 279 0.29 -10.03 -22.84
C ALA A 279 0.90 -9.20 -23.98
N VAL A 280 1.54 -9.86 -24.95
CA VAL A 280 2.22 -9.21 -26.06
C VAL A 280 1.60 -9.61 -27.41
N ALA A 281 1.44 -8.64 -28.32
CA ALA A 281 0.96 -8.92 -29.66
C ALA A 281 1.93 -9.86 -30.40
N GLU A 282 1.39 -10.89 -31.07
CA GLU A 282 2.13 -11.95 -31.74
C GLU A 282 3.19 -11.38 -32.70
N GLU A 283 2.82 -10.34 -33.45
CA GLU A 283 3.66 -9.73 -34.48
C GLU A 283 4.98 -9.13 -33.95
N VAL A 284 5.06 -8.89 -32.63
CA VAL A 284 6.21 -8.23 -31.99
C VAL A 284 6.78 -9.01 -30.81
N ALA A 285 6.25 -10.19 -30.51
CA ALA A 285 6.59 -10.98 -29.33
C ALA A 285 8.10 -11.31 -29.25
N GLU A 286 8.66 -11.88 -30.30
CA GLU A 286 10.08 -12.23 -30.35
C GLU A 286 11.01 -11.01 -30.22
N GLN A 287 10.64 -9.90 -30.87
CA GLN A 287 11.41 -8.66 -30.74
C GLN A 287 11.34 -8.12 -29.32
N PHE A 288 10.15 -8.10 -28.71
CA PHE A 288 9.98 -7.66 -27.31
C PHE A 288 10.79 -8.50 -26.33
N ILE A 289 10.77 -9.84 -26.48
CA ILE A 289 11.54 -10.75 -25.61
C ILE A 289 13.04 -10.48 -25.72
N ASN A 290 13.54 -10.25 -26.93
CA ASN A 290 14.95 -9.94 -27.14
C ASN A 290 15.34 -8.59 -26.50
N GLU A 291 14.51 -7.55 -26.65
CA GLU A 291 14.73 -6.27 -25.99
C GLU A 291 14.66 -6.39 -24.47
N LEU A 292 13.77 -7.24 -23.94
CA LEU A 292 13.62 -7.48 -22.50
C LEU A 292 14.85 -8.20 -21.92
N LYS A 293 15.34 -9.26 -22.59
CA LYS A 293 16.60 -9.93 -22.23
C LYS A 293 17.76 -8.93 -22.18
N ALA A 294 17.91 -8.15 -23.24
CA ALA A 294 18.97 -7.14 -23.32
C ALA A 294 18.87 -6.09 -22.21
N ALA A 295 17.65 -5.68 -21.86
CA ALA A 295 17.39 -4.71 -20.80
C ALA A 295 17.74 -5.28 -19.41
N ILE A 296 17.42 -6.54 -19.12
CA ILE A 296 17.78 -7.22 -17.87
C ILE A 296 19.30 -7.37 -17.78
N ILE A 297 19.94 -7.91 -18.83
CA ILE A 297 21.39 -8.10 -18.86
C ILE A 297 22.14 -6.78 -18.65
N LYS A 298 21.65 -5.70 -19.26
CA LYS A 298 22.26 -4.36 -19.09
C LYS A 298 22.19 -3.85 -17.64
N GLN A 299 21.15 -4.21 -16.89
CA GLN A 299 20.94 -3.68 -15.53
C GLN A 299 21.66 -4.52 -14.46
N ILE A 300 21.65 -5.85 -14.56
CA ILE A 300 22.15 -6.73 -13.49
C ILE A 300 23.05 -7.86 -13.99
N GLY A 301 23.34 -7.92 -15.29
CA GLY A 301 24.11 -9.00 -15.94
C GLY A 301 23.25 -10.22 -16.30
N GLU A 302 23.86 -11.17 -17.01
CA GLU A 302 23.18 -12.38 -17.49
C GLU A 302 22.74 -13.30 -16.36
N LYS A 303 23.57 -13.42 -15.31
CA LYS A 303 23.29 -14.18 -14.10
C LYS A 303 22.94 -13.23 -12.95
N GLY A 304 21.76 -12.62 -13.03
CA GLY A 304 21.31 -11.60 -12.08
C GLY A 304 21.44 -11.99 -10.61
N TYR A 305 21.24 -13.29 -10.26
CA TYR A 305 21.38 -13.78 -8.88
C TYR A 305 22.81 -13.68 -8.31
N LEU A 306 23.83 -13.49 -9.16
CA LEU A 306 25.21 -13.24 -8.75
C LEU A 306 25.52 -11.75 -8.53
N ASN A 307 24.62 -10.86 -8.98
CA ASN A 307 24.82 -9.43 -8.79
C ASN A 307 24.61 -9.05 -7.30
N GLU A 308 25.58 -8.34 -6.72
CA GLU A 308 25.53 -7.94 -5.31
C GLU A 308 24.42 -6.95 -5.02
N GLU A 309 24.14 -6.02 -5.95
CA GLU A 309 23.10 -5.00 -5.81
C GLU A 309 21.67 -5.54 -6.03
N TYR A 310 21.54 -6.74 -6.62
CA TYR A 310 20.23 -7.34 -6.87
C TYR A 310 19.63 -7.87 -5.56
N PRO A 311 18.37 -7.51 -5.23
CA PRO A 311 17.70 -7.92 -4.00
C PRO A 311 17.49 -9.43 -3.89
N LYS A 312 17.18 -9.89 -2.69
CA LYS A 312 16.84 -11.28 -2.40
C LYS A 312 15.36 -11.45 -2.06
N LEU A 313 14.87 -12.65 -2.21
CA LEU A 313 13.57 -13.05 -1.67
C LEU A 313 13.63 -13.10 -0.15
N ILE A 314 12.57 -12.66 0.50
CA ILE A 314 12.55 -12.39 1.96
C ILE A 314 12.85 -13.63 2.83
N THR A 315 12.53 -14.83 2.36
CA THR A 315 12.73 -16.08 3.10
C THR A 315 13.14 -17.23 2.18
N LYS A 316 13.80 -18.26 2.73
CA LYS A 316 14.08 -19.52 2.02
C LYS A 316 12.81 -20.18 1.47
N ARG A 317 11.67 -20.06 2.17
CA ARG A 317 10.39 -20.56 1.67
C ARG A 317 9.90 -19.78 0.44
N ALA A 318 10.03 -18.44 0.46
CA ALA A 318 9.69 -17.62 -0.71
C ALA A 318 10.57 -17.98 -1.92
N TYR A 319 11.87 -18.18 -1.69
CA TYR A 319 12.79 -18.67 -2.73
C TYR A 319 12.35 -20.03 -3.28
N GLN A 320 12.05 -21.00 -2.41
CA GLN A 320 11.65 -22.34 -2.83
C GLN A 320 10.36 -22.31 -3.67
N ASN A 321 9.36 -21.55 -3.25
CA ASN A 321 8.12 -21.40 -4.01
C ASN A 321 8.38 -20.90 -5.43
N ILE A 322 9.26 -19.88 -5.60
CA ILE A 322 9.64 -19.36 -6.92
C ILE A 322 10.42 -20.39 -7.74
N ALA A 323 11.35 -21.11 -7.12
CA ALA A 323 12.12 -22.13 -7.79
C ALA A 323 11.25 -23.32 -8.24
N ASP A 324 10.35 -23.79 -7.38
CA ASP A 324 9.40 -24.88 -7.68
C ASP A 324 8.44 -24.50 -8.81
N GLU A 325 7.99 -23.26 -8.83
CA GLU A 325 7.13 -22.75 -9.89
C GLU A 325 7.88 -22.61 -11.22
N ALA A 326 9.10 -22.07 -11.20
CA ALA A 326 9.94 -21.99 -12.39
C ALA A 326 10.26 -23.39 -12.99
N GLU A 327 10.47 -24.40 -12.13
CA GLU A 327 10.75 -25.77 -12.54
C GLU A 327 9.58 -26.40 -13.31
N GLN A 328 8.33 -26.06 -12.98
CA GLN A 328 7.15 -26.54 -13.73
C GLN A 328 7.12 -26.06 -15.19
N TYR A 329 7.85 -24.97 -15.48
CA TYR A 329 7.93 -24.34 -16.81
C TYR A 329 9.33 -24.36 -17.40
N ARG A 330 10.21 -25.24 -16.92
CA ARG A 330 11.65 -25.29 -17.27
C ARG A 330 11.90 -25.31 -18.77
N ASP A 331 11.14 -26.08 -19.52
CA ASP A 331 11.23 -26.22 -20.99
C ASP A 331 10.81 -24.97 -21.76
N ARG A 332 10.14 -24.02 -21.09
CA ARG A 332 9.69 -22.73 -21.65
C ARG A 332 10.43 -21.53 -21.07
N ILE A 333 11.42 -21.75 -20.22
CA ILE A 333 12.30 -20.67 -19.77
C ILE A 333 13.20 -20.25 -20.92
N VAL A 334 13.06 -19.01 -21.37
CA VAL A 334 13.87 -18.44 -22.45
C VAL A 334 14.95 -17.50 -21.95
N PHE A 335 14.93 -17.15 -20.65
CA PHE A 335 15.97 -16.37 -19.96
C PHE A 335 15.87 -16.56 -18.44
N GLY A 336 17.00 -16.56 -17.73
CA GLY A 336 17.05 -16.75 -16.27
C GLY A 336 16.86 -18.22 -15.88
N GLY A 337 15.99 -18.49 -14.89
CA GLY A 337 15.72 -19.84 -14.41
C GLY A 337 16.76 -20.39 -13.44
N GLU A 338 17.67 -19.55 -12.96
CA GLU A 338 18.73 -19.92 -12.03
C GLU A 338 18.68 -19.07 -10.74
N GLY A 339 19.13 -19.64 -9.65
CA GLY A 339 19.20 -18.94 -8.37
C GLY A 339 20.16 -19.59 -7.40
N ASN A 340 20.32 -18.96 -6.23
CA ASN A 340 21.12 -19.48 -5.14
C ASN A 340 20.26 -19.54 -3.85
N PRO A 341 19.93 -20.74 -3.33
CA PRO A 341 19.09 -20.91 -2.15
C PRO A 341 19.74 -20.38 -0.86
N GLU A 342 21.09 -20.32 -0.80
CA GLU A 342 21.78 -19.80 0.38
C GLU A 342 21.65 -18.28 0.52
N THR A 343 21.67 -17.57 -0.63
CA THR A 343 21.48 -16.12 -0.65
C THR A 343 20.02 -15.71 -0.86
N CYS A 344 19.11 -16.67 -1.13
CA CYS A 344 17.73 -16.43 -1.51
C CYS A 344 17.57 -15.52 -2.75
N LYS A 345 18.56 -15.44 -3.64
CA LYS A 345 18.50 -14.69 -4.89
C LYS A 345 18.10 -15.62 -6.04
N TYR A 346 17.06 -15.24 -6.76
CA TYR A 346 16.59 -15.94 -7.96
C TYR A 346 16.54 -14.93 -9.12
N SER A 347 17.17 -15.24 -10.26
CA SER A 347 17.26 -14.35 -11.42
C SER A 347 15.90 -13.95 -11.96
N PRO A 348 15.72 -12.75 -12.49
CA PRO A 348 14.57 -12.43 -13.32
C PRO A 348 14.45 -13.47 -14.45
N THR A 349 13.27 -14.09 -14.54
CA THR A 349 13.06 -15.27 -15.38
C THR A 349 11.91 -15.05 -16.34
N ILE A 350 12.17 -15.18 -17.63
CA ILE A 350 11.17 -15.04 -18.69
C ILE A 350 10.69 -16.43 -19.09
N ILE A 351 9.38 -16.67 -18.96
CA ILE A 351 8.70 -17.91 -19.32
C ILE A 351 7.84 -17.64 -20.56
N TYR A 352 8.13 -18.32 -21.68
CA TYR A 352 7.50 -18.07 -22.99
C TYR A 352 7.49 -19.30 -23.89
N PRO A 353 6.40 -19.57 -24.62
CA PRO A 353 5.09 -18.93 -24.48
C PRO A 353 4.28 -19.54 -23.31
N VAL A 354 3.33 -18.75 -22.77
CA VAL A 354 2.39 -19.22 -21.75
C VAL A 354 0.96 -19.03 -22.27
N ASP A 355 0.10 -20.04 -22.05
CA ASP A 355 -1.34 -19.90 -22.36
C ASP A 355 -2.03 -19.07 -21.28
N ILE A 356 -3.01 -18.26 -21.69
CA ILE A 356 -3.74 -17.39 -20.78
C ILE A 356 -4.49 -18.16 -19.68
N ASN A 357 -4.80 -19.45 -19.87
CA ASN A 357 -5.53 -20.27 -18.90
C ASN A 357 -4.61 -21.06 -17.96
N GLU A 358 -3.29 -20.96 -18.11
CA GLU A 358 -2.34 -21.67 -17.25
C GLU A 358 -2.32 -21.09 -15.82
N SER A 359 -1.95 -21.95 -14.85
CA SER A 359 -1.99 -21.60 -13.43
C SER A 359 -1.12 -20.39 -13.08
N ILE A 360 0.04 -20.25 -13.71
CA ILE A 360 1.01 -19.17 -13.44
C ILE A 360 0.47 -17.76 -13.73
N VAL A 361 -0.54 -17.62 -14.58
CA VAL A 361 -1.21 -16.33 -14.86
C VAL A 361 -2.52 -16.15 -14.11
N ASN A 362 -2.83 -17.08 -13.18
CA ASN A 362 -4.06 -17.09 -12.39
C ASN A 362 -3.82 -16.84 -10.90
N HIS A 363 -2.58 -16.51 -10.50
CA HIS A 363 -2.24 -16.10 -9.14
C HIS A 363 -1.14 -15.05 -9.12
N GLU A 364 -1.00 -14.35 -8.01
CA GLU A 364 0.08 -13.39 -7.80
C GLU A 364 1.40 -14.12 -7.49
N ILE A 365 2.38 -14.03 -8.39
CA ILE A 365 3.69 -14.68 -8.25
C ILE A 365 4.52 -14.08 -7.11
N PHE A 366 4.45 -12.75 -6.94
CA PHE A 366 5.19 -11.96 -5.96
C PHE A 366 6.71 -12.22 -5.94
N GLY A 367 7.29 -12.28 -7.15
CA GLY A 367 8.68 -12.64 -7.36
C GLY A 367 9.17 -12.32 -8.78
N PRO A 368 10.38 -12.80 -9.14
CA PRO A 368 11.05 -12.40 -10.36
C PRO A 368 10.63 -13.17 -11.63
N LEU A 369 9.64 -14.07 -11.55
CA LEU A 369 9.14 -14.76 -12.75
C LEU A 369 8.25 -13.83 -13.58
N LEU A 370 8.34 -13.92 -14.90
CA LEU A 370 7.54 -13.13 -15.84
C LEU A 370 7.01 -14.01 -16.95
N PRO A 371 5.79 -14.57 -16.80
CA PRO A 371 5.11 -15.28 -17.85
C PRO A 371 4.67 -14.32 -18.97
N ILE A 372 4.86 -14.75 -20.22
CA ILE A 372 4.50 -13.98 -21.42
C ILE A 372 3.44 -14.74 -22.21
N VAL A 373 2.25 -14.15 -22.28
CA VAL A 373 1.11 -14.60 -23.06
C VAL A 373 1.13 -13.91 -24.42
N VAL A 374 0.90 -14.66 -25.49
CA VAL A 374 0.80 -14.12 -26.86
C VAL A 374 -0.66 -14.00 -27.28
N TYR A 375 -0.99 -12.90 -27.94
CA TYR A 375 -2.32 -12.69 -28.51
C TYR A 375 -2.23 -12.06 -29.90
N LYS A 376 -3.21 -12.30 -30.77
CA LYS A 376 -3.31 -11.60 -32.05
C LYS A 376 -3.81 -10.18 -31.84
N ASP A 377 -3.12 -9.17 -32.38
CA ASP A 377 -3.42 -7.76 -32.11
C ASP A 377 -4.86 -7.36 -32.51
N ASN A 378 -5.45 -8.01 -33.49
CA ASN A 378 -6.86 -7.84 -33.87
C ASN A 378 -7.86 -8.50 -32.91
N GLU A 379 -7.40 -9.39 -32.01
CA GLU A 379 -8.20 -10.08 -30.99
C GLU A 379 -8.01 -9.46 -29.59
N VAL A 380 -7.39 -8.28 -29.50
CA VAL A 380 -7.11 -7.62 -28.19
C VAL A 380 -8.38 -7.35 -27.37
N ASP A 381 -9.53 -7.11 -27.98
CA ASP A 381 -10.76 -6.91 -27.23
C ASP A 381 -11.27 -8.23 -26.60
N SER A 382 -10.99 -9.40 -27.22
CA SER A 382 -11.24 -10.71 -26.61
C SER A 382 -10.32 -10.95 -25.38
N LEU A 383 -9.04 -10.62 -25.51
CA LEU A 383 -8.09 -10.66 -24.38
C LEU A 383 -8.57 -9.78 -23.21
N LEU A 384 -9.00 -8.56 -23.51
CA LEU A 384 -9.52 -7.63 -22.50
C LEU A 384 -10.78 -8.16 -21.78
N ASN A 385 -11.67 -8.83 -22.52
CA ASN A 385 -12.84 -9.48 -21.93
C ASN A 385 -12.42 -10.64 -21.01
N THR A 386 -11.49 -11.48 -21.43
CA THR A 386 -10.96 -12.57 -20.59
C THR A 386 -10.29 -12.03 -19.32
N ILE A 387 -9.56 -10.90 -19.42
CA ILE A 387 -8.96 -10.25 -18.23
C ILE A 387 -10.06 -9.68 -17.33
N ALA A 388 -11.10 -9.08 -17.90
CA ALA A 388 -12.21 -8.48 -17.14
C ALA A 388 -13.07 -9.50 -16.38
N GLU A 389 -13.10 -10.76 -16.84
CA GLU A 389 -13.81 -11.87 -16.16
C GLU A 389 -13.06 -12.40 -14.93
N ARG A 390 -11.78 -12.00 -14.77
CA ARG A 390 -10.95 -12.40 -13.65
C ARG A 390 -11.04 -11.39 -12.51
N GLU A 391 -10.49 -11.78 -11.36
CA GLU A 391 -10.33 -10.87 -10.24
C GLU A 391 -9.40 -9.70 -10.60
N HIS A 392 -9.74 -8.52 -10.10
CA HIS A 392 -9.12 -7.29 -10.52
C HIS A 392 -7.74 -7.09 -9.86
N GLY A 393 -6.72 -6.85 -10.67
CA GLY A 393 -5.38 -6.51 -10.21
C GLY A 393 -5.33 -5.14 -9.53
N LEU A 394 -4.31 -4.93 -8.71
CA LEU A 394 -4.03 -3.63 -8.11
C LEU A 394 -3.57 -2.62 -9.17
N ALA A 395 -2.95 -3.10 -10.26
CA ALA A 395 -2.50 -2.24 -11.36
C ALA A 395 -2.78 -2.83 -12.75
N LEU A 396 -2.93 -1.93 -13.74
CA LEU A 396 -3.01 -2.27 -15.16
C LEU A 396 -2.04 -1.40 -15.95
N TYR A 397 -1.26 -2.02 -16.85
CA TYR A 397 -0.27 -1.34 -17.68
C TYR A 397 -0.55 -1.57 -19.16
N VAL A 398 -0.37 -0.51 -19.97
CA VAL A 398 -0.64 -0.58 -21.41
C VAL A 398 0.46 0.14 -22.18
N PHE A 399 1.08 -0.54 -23.16
CA PHE A 399 2.06 0.05 -24.07
C PHE A 399 1.53 0.10 -25.50
N THR A 400 1.39 1.30 -26.04
CA THR A 400 0.89 1.57 -27.40
C THR A 400 1.15 3.02 -27.80
N LYS A 401 1.23 3.31 -29.10
CA LYS A 401 1.18 4.67 -29.64
C LYS A 401 -0.25 5.18 -29.82
N ASN A 402 -1.24 4.29 -29.79
CA ASN A 402 -2.67 4.65 -29.94
C ASN A 402 -3.25 5.15 -28.62
N LYS A 403 -3.07 6.44 -28.34
CA LYS A 403 -3.57 7.10 -27.11
C LYS A 403 -5.10 6.97 -26.92
N LYS A 404 -5.88 6.94 -28.02
CA LYS A 404 -7.34 6.82 -27.95
C LYS A 404 -7.74 5.44 -27.45
N TRP A 405 -7.12 4.39 -27.98
CA TRP A 405 -7.35 3.02 -27.54
C TRP A 405 -6.88 2.84 -26.08
N ALA A 406 -5.68 3.27 -25.75
CA ALA A 406 -5.17 3.18 -24.39
C ALA A 406 -6.13 3.83 -23.36
N LYS A 407 -6.59 5.07 -23.65
CA LYS A 407 -7.56 5.75 -22.80
C LYS A 407 -8.88 4.97 -22.66
N ARG A 408 -9.38 4.37 -23.75
CA ARG A 408 -10.57 3.52 -23.70
C ARG A 408 -10.37 2.35 -22.75
N VAL A 409 -9.25 1.62 -22.88
CA VAL A 409 -8.93 0.47 -22.01
C VAL A 409 -8.90 0.90 -20.56
N MET A 410 -8.14 1.95 -20.22
CA MET A 410 -8.05 2.46 -18.85
C MET A 410 -9.37 2.96 -18.27
N GLN A 411 -10.40 3.23 -19.09
CA GLN A 411 -11.72 3.64 -18.66
C GLN A 411 -12.75 2.51 -18.60
N THR A 412 -12.47 1.37 -19.22
CA THR A 412 -13.41 0.25 -19.34
C THR A 412 -13.02 -0.99 -18.55
N GLN A 413 -11.74 -1.11 -18.17
CA GLN A 413 -11.26 -2.18 -17.29
C GLN A 413 -11.33 -1.75 -15.81
N GLN A 414 -11.45 -2.73 -14.91
CA GLN A 414 -11.41 -2.50 -13.46
C GLN A 414 -10.00 -2.84 -12.92
N TYR A 415 -9.42 -1.92 -12.16
CA TYR A 415 -8.11 -2.04 -11.52
C TYR A 415 -7.96 -0.91 -10.48
N GLY A 416 -6.98 -1.01 -9.57
CA GLY A 416 -6.72 0.04 -8.59
C GLY A 416 -6.11 1.29 -9.21
N GLY A 417 -4.92 1.15 -9.81
CA GLY A 417 -4.20 2.23 -10.51
C GLY A 417 -3.53 1.73 -11.77
N GLY A 418 -2.88 2.59 -12.56
CA GLY A 418 -2.20 2.11 -13.74
C GLY A 418 -1.48 3.16 -14.57
N CYS A 419 -0.80 2.70 -15.63
CA CYS A 419 -0.01 3.58 -16.47
C CYS A 419 -0.19 3.27 -17.97
N ILE A 420 -0.10 4.31 -18.80
CA ILE A 420 0.03 4.20 -20.25
C ILE A 420 1.47 4.53 -20.61
N ASN A 421 2.16 3.57 -21.27
CA ASN A 421 3.57 3.66 -21.65
C ASN A 421 4.53 3.89 -20.46
N GLU A 422 4.12 3.45 -19.28
CA GLU A 422 4.88 3.50 -18.03
C GLU A 422 4.45 2.34 -17.13
N VAL A 423 5.21 2.04 -16.08
CA VAL A 423 4.87 1.03 -15.08
C VAL A 423 5.16 1.55 -13.67
N CYS A 424 4.36 1.16 -12.69
CA CYS A 424 4.50 1.40 -11.24
C CYS A 424 4.56 2.87 -10.79
N LEU A 425 5.04 3.82 -11.60
CA LEU A 425 5.28 5.22 -11.19
C LEU A 425 4.01 6.00 -10.80
N HIS A 426 2.82 5.48 -11.05
CA HIS A 426 1.58 6.09 -10.56
C HIS A 426 1.51 6.16 -9.02
N LEU A 427 2.23 5.26 -8.32
CA LEU A 427 2.38 5.29 -6.86
C LEU A 427 3.00 6.61 -6.36
N MET A 428 3.98 7.16 -7.10
CA MET A 428 4.74 8.36 -6.69
C MET A 428 4.04 9.68 -7.02
N VAL A 429 2.86 9.64 -7.64
CA VAL A 429 2.14 10.86 -8.05
C VAL A 429 1.42 11.47 -6.86
N LYS A 430 1.78 12.70 -6.50
CA LYS A 430 1.18 13.42 -5.36
C LYS A 430 -0.27 13.82 -5.61
N GLY A 431 -1.09 13.77 -4.57
CA GLY A 431 -2.48 14.24 -4.58
C GLY A 431 -3.47 13.31 -5.28
N VAL A 432 -3.03 12.15 -5.76
CA VAL A 432 -3.91 11.13 -6.34
C VAL A 432 -4.06 9.94 -5.40
N PRO A 433 -5.17 9.18 -5.48
CA PRO A 433 -5.34 8.01 -4.63
C PRO A 433 -4.45 6.87 -5.08
N PHE A 434 -3.98 6.10 -4.12
CA PHE A 434 -3.54 4.73 -4.32
C PHE A 434 -4.59 3.82 -3.68
N ASN A 435 -5.13 2.88 -4.42
CA ASN A 435 -6.25 2.05 -3.98
C ASN A 435 -6.38 0.78 -4.82
N GLY A 436 -7.07 -0.22 -4.28
CA GLY A 436 -7.50 -1.42 -4.97
C GLY A 436 -9.02 -1.46 -5.20
N VAL A 437 -9.47 -2.49 -5.90
CA VAL A 437 -10.89 -2.81 -6.13
C VAL A 437 -11.12 -4.32 -6.03
N GLY A 438 -12.16 -4.76 -5.31
CA GLY A 438 -12.42 -6.19 -5.10
C GLY A 438 -11.28 -6.88 -4.36
N HIS A 439 -10.69 -7.90 -4.96
CA HIS A 439 -9.57 -8.66 -4.37
C HIS A 439 -8.24 -7.90 -4.35
N SER A 440 -8.14 -6.73 -4.97
CA SER A 440 -6.97 -5.86 -4.82
C SER A 440 -7.13 -4.80 -3.73
N GLY A 441 -8.31 -4.69 -3.07
CA GLY A 441 -8.43 -3.86 -1.88
C GLY A 441 -9.69 -3.00 -1.81
N MET A 442 -9.74 -2.17 -0.77
CA MET A 442 -10.76 -1.15 -0.51
C MET A 442 -10.20 -0.02 0.33
N GLY A 443 -10.76 1.18 0.17
CA GLY A 443 -10.21 2.41 0.72
C GLY A 443 -9.19 3.02 -0.22
N ALA A 444 -8.55 4.11 0.18
CA ALA A 444 -7.52 4.77 -0.60
C ALA A 444 -6.58 5.57 0.30
N TYR A 445 -5.29 5.61 -0.01
CA TYR A 445 -4.35 6.40 0.77
C TYR A 445 -3.38 7.19 -0.12
N HIS A 446 -2.35 7.77 0.46
CA HIS A 446 -1.45 8.83 0.03
C HIS A 446 -2.05 10.23 0.10
N GLY A 447 -1.29 11.12 0.71
CA GLY A 447 -1.60 12.53 0.81
C GLY A 447 -3.01 12.81 1.35
N ILE A 448 -3.80 13.59 0.60
CA ILE A 448 -5.19 13.92 1.01
C ILE A 448 -6.08 12.69 1.16
N TRP A 449 -5.82 11.62 0.39
CA TRP A 449 -6.62 10.39 0.47
C TRP A 449 -6.33 9.63 1.75
N GLY A 450 -5.05 9.53 2.16
CA GLY A 450 -4.69 8.99 3.47
C GLY A 450 -5.27 9.80 4.62
N PHE A 451 -5.25 11.14 4.54
CA PHE A 451 -5.93 11.99 5.51
C PHE A 451 -7.43 11.69 5.60
N ARG A 452 -8.10 11.50 4.46
CA ARG A 452 -9.54 11.13 4.39
C ARG A 452 -9.79 9.75 4.95
N GLU A 453 -8.92 8.79 4.66
CA GLU A 453 -9.04 7.41 5.12
C GLU A 453 -8.97 7.29 6.65
N PHE A 454 -8.18 8.17 7.29
CA PHE A 454 -8.02 8.23 8.74
C PHE A 454 -8.89 9.30 9.43
N THR A 455 -9.90 9.83 8.71
CA THR A 455 -10.93 10.72 9.25
C THR A 455 -12.30 10.34 8.73
N HIS A 456 -13.34 10.64 9.50
CA HIS A 456 -14.71 10.51 9.01
C HIS A 456 -15.42 11.88 8.95
N PRO A 457 -16.32 12.11 7.98
CA PRO A 457 -17.06 13.34 7.87
C PRO A 457 -18.17 13.40 8.92
N SER A 458 -18.27 14.52 9.63
CA SER A 458 -19.37 14.81 10.57
C SER A 458 -20.06 16.10 10.19
N THR A 459 -21.34 16.00 9.88
CA THR A 459 -22.17 17.13 9.43
C THR A 459 -22.80 17.84 10.61
N VAL A 460 -22.59 19.16 10.71
CA VAL A 460 -23.20 20.01 11.75
C VAL A 460 -23.97 21.14 11.09
N LEU A 461 -25.28 21.13 11.30
CA LEU A 461 -26.17 22.21 10.88
C LEU A 461 -26.26 23.26 12.00
N PHE A 462 -25.97 24.53 11.66
CA PHE A 462 -26.04 25.62 12.63
C PHE A 462 -27.46 26.16 12.70
N GLY A 463 -28.18 25.82 13.77
CA GLY A 463 -29.55 26.28 14.04
C GLY A 463 -29.61 27.73 14.49
N HIS A 464 -30.75 28.37 14.26
CA HIS A 464 -31.05 29.72 14.73
C HIS A 464 -31.88 29.67 16.02
N THR A 465 -31.45 30.39 17.07
CA THR A 465 -32.11 30.34 18.42
C THR A 465 -33.32 31.22 18.55
N LYS A 466 -33.47 32.24 17.70
CA LYS A 466 -34.54 33.26 17.80
C LYS A 466 -35.57 33.15 16.69
N MET A 467 -35.38 32.31 15.70
CA MET A 467 -36.25 32.20 14.54
C MET A 467 -36.61 30.74 14.31
N ASN A 468 -37.89 30.46 14.26
CA ASN A 468 -38.43 29.14 13.96
C ASN A 468 -39.40 29.24 12.74
N LEU A 469 -39.55 28.15 12.01
CA LEU A 469 -40.55 28.02 10.95
C LEU A 469 -41.73 27.23 11.47
N PRO A 470 -42.92 27.89 11.72
CA PRO A 470 -44.13 27.19 12.15
C PRO A 470 -44.53 26.06 11.19
N LEU A 471 -44.02 26.08 9.98
CA LEU A 471 -44.21 25.05 8.94
C LEU A 471 -43.71 23.65 9.35
N ARG A 472 -42.73 23.56 10.26
CA ARG A 472 -42.16 22.29 10.75
C ARG A 472 -42.86 21.73 12.00
N GLU A 473 -43.86 22.48 12.53
CA GLU A 473 -44.57 22.13 13.77
C GLU A 473 -45.94 21.53 13.47
N HIS A 474 -46.38 20.60 14.30
CA HIS A 474 -47.75 20.14 14.32
C HIS A 474 -48.69 21.24 14.80
N PRO A 475 -49.99 21.19 14.35
CA PRO A 475 -50.59 20.24 13.44
C PRO A 475 -50.29 20.56 11.94
N TYR A 476 -50.11 19.50 11.15
CA TYR A 476 -50.00 19.62 9.69
C TYR A 476 -51.41 19.69 9.03
N ASN A 477 -51.60 20.68 8.17
CA ASN A 477 -52.81 20.85 7.40
C ASN A 477 -52.52 20.97 5.89
N LYS A 478 -53.58 20.99 5.08
CA LYS A 478 -53.47 21.04 3.61
C LYS A 478 -52.64 22.26 3.13
N LYS A 479 -52.76 23.42 3.85
CA LYS A 479 -52.01 24.63 3.53
C LYS A 479 -50.52 24.45 3.77
N LYS A 480 -50.12 23.87 4.93
CA LYS A 480 -48.73 23.54 5.21
C LYS A 480 -48.17 22.51 4.21
N LYS A 481 -48.95 21.46 3.86
CA LYS A 481 -48.55 20.49 2.83
C LYS A 481 -48.28 21.17 1.49
N ASN A 482 -49.15 22.04 1.03
CA ASN A 482 -49.01 22.75 -0.24
C ASN A 482 -47.79 23.66 -0.26
N LEU A 483 -47.49 24.30 0.88
CA LEU A 483 -46.29 25.14 0.99
C LEU A 483 -45.02 24.30 1.01
N LEU A 484 -44.96 23.21 1.78
CA LEU A 484 -43.83 22.26 1.80
C LEU A 484 -43.57 21.68 0.41
N SER A 485 -44.61 21.33 -0.34
CA SER A 485 -44.46 20.79 -1.70
C SER A 485 -43.85 21.78 -2.71
N LYS A 486 -43.94 23.09 -2.44
CA LYS A 486 -43.24 24.12 -3.25
C LYS A 486 -41.75 24.27 -2.89
N PHE A 487 -41.40 24.03 -1.63
CA PHE A 487 -40.03 24.12 -1.15
C PHE A 487 -39.20 22.85 -1.43
N LEU A 488 -39.86 21.69 -1.58
CA LEU A 488 -39.19 20.39 -1.76
C LEU A 488 -39.17 19.95 -3.24
N LYS A 489 -39.59 20.81 -4.16
CA LYS A 489 -39.41 20.65 -5.60
C LYS A 489 -38.19 21.44 -6.05
#